data_4255232a7f790db35fed7f0b0ba26f4a
#
_entry.id   4255232a7f790db35fed7f0b0ba26f4a
#
_cell.length_a   1.000
_cell.length_b   1.000
_cell.length_c   1.000
_cell.angle_alpha   90.00
_cell.angle_beta   90.00
_cell.angle_gamma   90.00
#
_symmetry.space_group_name_H-M   'P 1'
#
loop_
_entity.id
_entity.type
_entity.pdbx_description
1 polymer ?
#
loop_
_entity_poly.entity_id
_entity_poly.type
_entity_poly.pdbx_seq_one_letter_code
_entity_poly.pdbx_strand_id
1 'polypeptide(L)'
;MASDVKILLVDDNPMVLGMLQQALSTMGKVTVATDGADALLKAVDDLPDVMISDYRMPGMDGRQLLEKLKARPATAGIAVIMMATKADISERLSMQDPIEDYLEKPFFLKDATHKIKRVVDRIALEKLSKVASTDGILRGSLAQMNVIDLVQSLEMGRKSCLLTMTKGSNEKCEIYFVQGQAKHAAYGPITGDEAVFKVLRWTEGNFQIDFNGKSTQETTTLNTQGLLMEGLRLLDEAQRDAAAEGEDVLLDT
;
A
#
# COMPACT_ATOMS: atom_id res chain seq x y z
N MET A 1 -10.44 -11.08 -0.60
CA MET A 1 -10.18 -11.48 0.82
C MET A 1 -9.34 -10.37 1.43
N ALA A 2 -9.61 -10.00 2.71
CA ALA A 2 -8.75 -9.05 3.42
C ALA A 2 -7.31 -9.59 3.42
N SER A 3 -6.34 -8.70 3.30
CA SER A 3 -4.92 -9.08 3.39
C SER A 3 -4.66 -9.69 4.78
N ASP A 4 -3.71 -10.64 4.88
CA ASP A 4 -3.31 -11.25 6.16
C ASP A 4 -2.48 -10.29 7.04
N VAL A 5 -2.72 -8.99 6.88
CA VAL A 5 -2.11 -7.93 7.67
C VAL A 5 -2.94 -7.69 8.92
N LYS A 6 -2.27 -7.73 10.07
CA LYS A 6 -2.86 -7.42 11.37
C LYS A 6 -2.66 -5.94 11.67
N ILE A 7 -3.75 -5.23 11.94
CA ILE A 7 -3.77 -3.79 12.21
C ILE A 7 -4.24 -3.58 13.65
N LEU A 8 -3.45 -2.90 14.47
CA LEU A 8 -3.85 -2.44 15.80
C LEU A 8 -4.17 -0.94 15.74
N LEU A 9 -5.40 -0.58 16.03
CA LEU A 9 -5.88 0.80 16.07
C LEU A 9 -6.02 1.26 17.52
N VAL A 10 -5.41 2.40 17.86
CA VAL A 10 -5.35 2.91 19.23
C VAL A 10 -5.79 4.38 19.27
N ASP A 11 -6.87 4.66 19.96
CA ASP A 11 -7.38 6.03 20.20
C ASP A 11 -8.30 5.99 21.43
N ASP A 12 -8.27 7.00 22.28
CA ASP A 12 -9.16 7.07 23.45
C ASP A 12 -10.58 7.52 23.08
N ASN A 13 -10.79 7.97 21.84
CA ASN A 13 -12.09 8.35 21.33
C ASN A 13 -12.79 7.17 20.61
N PRO A 14 -13.87 6.59 21.18
CA PRO A 14 -14.54 5.44 20.59
C PRO A 14 -15.19 5.73 19.23
N MET A 15 -15.53 7.00 18.93
CA MET A 15 -16.07 7.38 17.62
C MET A 15 -14.99 7.28 16.55
N VAL A 16 -13.77 7.75 16.82
CA VAL A 16 -12.62 7.65 15.92
C VAL A 16 -12.29 6.18 15.67
N LEU A 17 -12.23 5.37 16.74
CA LEU A 17 -12.03 3.91 16.64
C LEU A 17 -13.08 3.26 15.73
N GLY A 18 -14.36 3.52 15.95
CA GLY A 18 -15.45 2.93 15.17
C GLY A 18 -15.36 3.29 13.67
N MET A 19 -15.14 4.58 13.37
CA MET A 19 -15.03 5.07 11.99
C MET A 19 -13.82 4.45 11.26
N LEU A 20 -12.64 4.46 11.88
CA LEU A 20 -11.43 3.91 11.29
C LEU A 20 -11.50 2.37 11.19
N GLN A 21 -12.02 1.68 12.22
CA GLN A 21 -12.18 0.23 12.20
C GLN A 21 -13.04 -0.21 11.02
N GLN A 22 -14.18 0.45 10.79
CA GLN A 22 -15.05 0.17 9.65
C GLN A 22 -14.34 0.40 8.32
N ALA A 23 -13.65 1.53 8.19
CA ALA A 23 -12.95 1.88 6.95
C ALA A 23 -11.76 0.96 6.63
N LEU A 24 -11.07 0.45 7.66
CA LEU A 24 -9.90 -0.41 7.52
C LEU A 24 -10.23 -1.91 7.45
N SER A 25 -11.48 -2.31 7.71
CA SER A 25 -11.90 -3.72 7.76
C SER A 25 -11.64 -4.51 6.47
N THR A 26 -11.58 -3.82 5.33
CA THR A 26 -11.26 -4.43 4.03
C THR A 26 -9.77 -4.60 3.79
N MET A 27 -8.92 -3.94 4.57
CA MET A 27 -7.46 -3.89 4.38
C MET A 27 -6.73 -4.96 5.19
N GLY A 28 -7.34 -5.49 6.26
CA GLY A 28 -6.73 -6.48 7.13
C GLY A 28 -7.58 -6.81 8.36
N LYS A 29 -6.99 -7.60 9.27
CA LYS A 29 -7.60 -7.90 10.57
C LYS A 29 -7.37 -6.74 11.51
N VAL A 30 -8.42 -5.97 11.84
CA VAL A 30 -8.34 -4.81 12.73
C VAL A 30 -8.69 -5.20 14.16
N THR A 31 -7.77 -4.93 15.08
CA THR A 31 -7.96 -4.99 16.54
C THR A 31 -7.91 -3.56 17.08
N VAL A 32 -8.69 -3.25 18.10
CA VAL A 32 -8.76 -1.90 18.68
C VAL A 32 -8.27 -1.89 20.12
N ALA A 33 -7.69 -0.76 20.57
CA ALA A 33 -7.33 -0.48 21.94
C ALA A 33 -7.75 0.96 22.29
N THR A 34 -8.22 1.18 23.51
CA THR A 34 -8.74 2.47 23.96
C THR A 34 -7.75 3.30 24.76
N ASP A 35 -6.58 2.75 25.05
CA ASP A 35 -5.48 3.43 25.74
C ASP A 35 -4.14 2.76 25.43
N GLY A 36 -3.04 3.44 25.78
CA GLY A 36 -1.69 2.96 25.48
C GLY A 36 -1.28 1.70 26.25
N ALA A 37 -1.85 1.43 27.42
CA ALA A 37 -1.53 0.22 28.20
C ALA A 37 -2.19 -1.02 27.58
N ASP A 38 -3.46 -0.94 27.22
CA ASP A 38 -4.19 -1.98 26.48
C ASP A 38 -3.53 -2.23 25.11
N ALA A 39 -3.13 -1.15 24.42
CA ALA A 39 -2.42 -1.25 23.15
C ALA A 39 -1.09 -2.01 23.29
N LEU A 40 -0.30 -1.74 24.32
CA LEU A 40 0.95 -2.42 24.57
C LEU A 40 0.76 -3.91 24.85
N LEU A 41 -0.25 -4.28 25.63
CA LEU A 41 -0.59 -5.69 25.89
C LEU A 41 -0.98 -6.41 24.60
N LYS A 42 -1.89 -5.83 23.83
CA LYS A 42 -2.34 -6.40 22.55
C LYS A 42 -1.20 -6.49 21.53
N ALA A 43 -0.30 -5.50 21.52
CA ALA A 43 0.86 -5.53 20.63
C ALA A 43 1.84 -6.66 20.96
N VAL A 44 2.00 -7.01 22.23
CA VAL A 44 2.85 -8.14 22.66
C VAL A 44 2.19 -9.49 22.37
N ASP A 45 0.88 -9.60 22.58
CA ASP A 45 0.14 -10.85 22.43
C ASP A 45 -0.08 -11.19 20.94
N ASP A 46 -0.56 -10.24 20.14
CA ASP A 46 -0.98 -10.49 18.76
C ASP A 46 0.11 -10.20 17.72
N LEU A 47 1.15 -9.46 18.10
CA LEU A 47 2.21 -8.99 17.20
C LEU A 47 1.64 -8.41 15.90
N PRO A 48 0.96 -7.24 15.95
CA PRO A 48 0.40 -6.62 14.77
C PRO A 48 1.50 -6.19 13.80
N ASP A 49 1.19 -6.15 12.53
CA ASP A 49 2.10 -5.68 11.49
C ASP A 49 2.17 -4.15 11.45
N VAL A 50 1.01 -3.52 11.68
CA VAL A 50 0.83 -2.06 11.67
C VAL A 50 0.08 -1.64 12.93
N MET A 51 0.55 -0.60 13.57
CA MET A 51 -0.16 0.10 14.63
C MET A 51 -0.47 1.53 14.19
N ILE A 52 -1.73 1.94 14.33
CA ILE A 52 -2.18 3.32 14.09
C ILE A 52 -2.59 3.86 15.45
N SER A 53 -1.83 4.82 15.98
CA SER A 53 -2.02 5.29 17.36
C SER A 53 -2.25 6.79 17.42
N ASP A 54 -3.22 7.21 18.24
CA ASP A 54 -3.26 8.60 18.65
C ASP A 54 -2.01 8.96 19.46
N TYR A 55 -1.55 10.18 19.24
CA TYR A 55 -0.43 10.74 19.98
C TYR A 55 -0.83 11.14 21.41
N ARG A 56 -2.04 11.75 21.59
CA ARG A 56 -2.50 12.27 22.87
C ARG A 56 -3.54 11.36 23.49
N MET A 57 -3.12 10.49 24.39
CA MET A 57 -4.03 9.62 25.16
C MET A 57 -3.77 9.79 26.66
N PRO A 58 -4.80 9.62 27.51
CA PRO A 58 -4.62 9.62 28.96
C PRO A 58 -3.72 8.47 29.44
N GLY A 59 -2.92 8.74 30.45
CA GLY A 59 -2.03 7.75 31.05
C GLY A 59 -0.76 7.52 30.23
N MET A 60 -0.79 6.59 29.28
CA MET A 60 0.32 6.33 28.37
C MET A 60 0.02 6.96 27.00
N ASP A 61 0.73 8.02 26.65
CA ASP A 61 0.61 8.67 25.35
C ASP A 61 1.24 7.85 24.21
N GLY A 62 0.97 8.27 22.96
CA GLY A 62 1.47 7.53 21.78
C GLY A 62 2.98 7.49 21.67
N ARG A 63 3.71 8.50 22.19
CA ARG A 63 5.16 8.52 22.20
C ARG A 63 5.71 7.50 23.19
N GLN A 64 5.20 7.48 24.40
CA GLN A 64 5.59 6.51 25.43
C GLN A 64 5.31 5.08 24.96
N LEU A 65 4.17 4.88 24.29
CA LEU A 65 3.81 3.61 23.67
C LEU A 65 4.85 3.21 22.61
N LEU A 66 5.19 4.11 21.68
CA LEU A 66 6.20 3.90 20.66
C LEU A 66 7.55 3.51 21.26
N GLU A 67 8.04 4.26 22.26
CA GLU A 67 9.30 3.99 22.94
C GLU A 67 9.32 2.58 23.56
N LYS A 68 8.21 2.19 24.22
CA LYS A 68 8.09 0.85 24.84
C LYS A 68 8.03 -0.28 23.80
N LEU A 69 7.40 -0.05 22.64
CA LEU A 69 7.37 -1.02 21.55
C LEU A 69 8.76 -1.18 20.92
N LYS A 70 9.42 -0.07 20.63
CA LYS A 70 10.75 -0.10 19.98
C LYS A 70 11.86 -0.63 20.90
N ALA A 71 11.70 -0.52 22.20
CA ALA A 71 12.63 -1.08 23.19
C ALA A 71 12.57 -2.62 23.27
N ARG A 72 11.55 -3.27 22.72
CA ARG A 72 11.39 -4.73 22.78
C ARG A 72 11.66 -5.37 21.42
N PRO A 73 12.59 -6.33 21.30
CA PRO A 73 12.91 -6.98 20.02
C PRO A 73 11.67 -7.58 19.31
N ALA A 74 10.72 -8.14 20.06
CA ALA A 74 9.53 -8.77 19.50
C ALA A 74 8.58 -7.75 18.83
N THR A 75 8.48 -6.54 19.34
CA THR A 75 7.55 -5.50 18.85
C THR A 75 8.26 -4.36 18.11
N ALA A 76 9.59 -4.33 18.10
CA ALA A 76 10.38 -3.28 17.46
C ALA A 76 10.10 -3.18 15.93
N GLY A 77 9.75 -4.31 15.30
CA GLY A 77 9.43 -4.39 13.88
C GLY A 77 8.02 -3.89 13.51
N ILE A 78 7.14 -3.60 14.47
CA ILE A 78 5.80 -3.09 14.20
C ILE A 78 5.90 -1.72 13.52
N ALA A 79 5.29 -1.57 12.34
CA ALA A 79 5.19 -0.29 11.68
C ALA A 79 4.18 0.61 12.41
N VAL A 80 4.58 1.84 12.73
CA VAL A 80 3.73 2.75 13.51
C VAL A 80 3.35 3.97 12.67
N ILE A 81 2.04 4.20 12.54
CA ILE A 81 1.47 5.43 11.99
C ILE A 81 0.94 6.23 13.17
N MET A 82 1.40 7.48 13.33
CA MET A 82 0.99 8.33 14.44
C MET A 82 -0.07 9.34 14.00
N MET A 83 -1.21 9.39 14.69
CA MET A 83 -2.24 10.41 14.52
C MET A 83 -1.92 11.57 15.48
N ALA A 84 -1.59 12.74 14.95
CA ALA A 84 -1.13 13.86 15.77
C ALA A 84 -1.52 15.20 15.16
N THR A 85 -1.62 16.25 15.99
CA THR A 85 -1.83 17.60 15.50
C THR A 85 -0.55 18.16 14.88
N LYS A 86 -0.67 19.20 14.03
CA LYS A 86 0.48 19.88 13.43
C LYS A 86 1.47 20.39 14.50
N ALA A 87 0.97 20.88 15.63
CA ALA A 87 1.80 21.33 16.75
C ALA A 87 2.60 20.17 17.36
N ASP A 88 1.95 19.00 17.58
CA ASP A 88 2.65 17.82 18.11
C ASP A 88 3.74 17.32 17.16
N ILE A 89 3.46 17.33 15.86
CA ILE A 89 4.43 16.92 14.84
C ILE A 89 5.63 17.87 14.82
N SER A 90 5.39 19.19 14.86
CA SER A 90 6.48 20.18 14.76
C SER A 90 7.30 20.35 16.03
N GLU A 91 6.68 20.18 17.21
CA GLU A 91 7.32 20.50 18.49
C GLU A 91 7.85 19.28 19.23
N ARG A 92 7.25 18.10 19.03
CA ARG A 92 7.46 16.93 19.89
C ARG A 92 7.89 15.68 19.15
N LEU A 93 7.61 15.59 17.86
CA LEU A 93 7.98 14.46 17.03
C LEU A 93 9.16 14.86 16.15
N SER A 94 10.18 14.02 16.13
CA SER A 94 11.40 14.23 15.35
C SER A 94 11.37 13.39 14.07
N MET A 95 12.01 13.86 13.01
CA MET A 95 12.28 13.04 11.82
C MET A 95 13.12 11.78 12.11
N GLN A 96 13.72 11.69 13.32
CA GLN A 96 14.50 10.55 13.78
C GLN A 96 13.64 9.53 14.57
N ASP A 97 12.37 9.87 14.89
CA ASP A 97 11.48 8.93 15.57
C ASP A 97 11.20 7.75 14.60
N PRO A 98 11.21 6.51 15.07
CA PRO A 98 11.02 5.32 14.25
C PRO A 98 9.53 5.11 13.92
N ILE A 99 8.94 6.12 13.27
CA ILE A 99 7.55 6.19 12.84
C ILE A 99 7.52 6.03 11.32
N GLU A 100 6.56 5.26 10.83
CA GLU A 100 6.40 4.99 9.40
C GLU A 100 5.78 6.16 8.66
N ASP A 101 4.74 6.77 9.25
CA ASP A 101 4.04 7.92 8.70
C ASP A 101 3.22 8.65 9.78
N TYR A 102 2.74 9.85 9.44
CA TYR A 102 1.87 10.67 10.30
C TYR A 102 0.52 10.90 9.63
N LEU A 103 -0.55 10.90 10.44
CA LEU A 103 -1.87 11.42 10.07
C LEU A 103 -2.09 12.72 10.83
N GLU A 104 -2.03 13.86 10.15
CA GLU A 104 -2.22 15.17 10.76
C GLU A 104 -3.70 15.39 11.08
N LYS A 105 -4.02 15.60 12.37
CA LYS A 105 -5.37 15.94 12.83
C LYS A 105 -5.62 17.46 12.70
N PRO A 106 -6.81 17.91 12.18
CA PRO A 106 -7.94 17.09 11.71
C PRO A 106 -7.71 16.52 10.30
N PHE A 107 -8.20 15.31 10.03
CA PHE A 107 -8.11 14.66 8.72
C PHE A 107 -9.48 14.21 8.19
N PHE A 108 -9.61 14.13 6.89
CA PHE A 108 -10.74 13.46 6.25
C PHE A 108 -10.50 11.95 6.23
N LEU A 109 -11.56 11.18 6.48
CA LEU A 109 -11.48 9.72 6.53
C LEU A 109 -10.90 9.13 5.24
N LYS A 110 -11.27 9.69 4.08
CA LYS A 110 -10.76 9.26 2.77
C LYS A 110 -9.24 9.41 2.67
N ASP A 111 -8.69 10.53 3.11
CA ASP A 111 -7.26 10.80 3.03
C ASP A 111 -6.47 9.92 4.01
N ALA A 112 -7.00 9.76 5.23
CA ALA A 112 -6.43 8.87 6.23
C ALA A 112 -6.39 7.42 5.74
N THR A 113 -7.51 6.91 5.19
CA THR A 113 -7.58 5.54 4.68
C THR A 113 -6.66 5.32 3.49
N HIS A 114 -6.54 6.29 2.59
CA HIS A 114 -5.61 6.21 1.46
C HIS A 114 -4.15 6.12 1.95
N LYS A 115 -3.77 6.94 2.91
CA LYS A 115 -2.43 6.96 3.49
C LYS A 115 -2.10 5.66 4.23
N ILE A 116 -3.03 5.17 5.05
CA ILE A 116 -2.91 3.90 5.76
C ILE A 116 -2.78 2.73 4.77
N LYS A 117 -3.63 2.71 3.72
CA LYS A 117 -3.61 1.66 2.70
C LYS A 117 -2.24 1.50 2.07
N ARG A 118 -1.57 2.60 1.70
CA ARG A 118 -0.22 2.56 1.14
C ARG A 118 0.78 1.82 2.06
N VAL A 119 0.72 2.08 3.35
CA VAL A 119 1.59 1.41 4.34
C VAL A 119 1.23 -0.07 4.48
N VAL A 120 -0.06 -0.39 4.57
CA VAL A 120 -0.57 -1.76 4.67
C VAL A 120 -0.18 -2.59 3.44
N ASP A 121 -0.37 -2.06 2.23
CA ASP A 121 -0.03 -2.75 0.98
C ASP A 121 1.48 -3.04 0.89
N ARG A 122 2.34 -2.06 1.29
CA ARG A 122 3.79 -2.28 1.35
C ARG A 122 4.16 -3.41 2.32
N ILE A 123 3.55 -3.43 3.50
CA ILE A 123 3.82 -4.46 4.52
C ILE A 123 3.30 -5.83 4.06
N ALA A 124 2.12 -5.87 3.42
CA ALA A 124 1.59 -7.09 2.81
C ALA A 124 2.60 -7.67 1.80
N LEU A 125 3.16 -6.83 0.93
CA LEU A 125 4.18 -7.24 -0.03
C LEU A 125 5.47 -7.73 0.66
N GLU A 126 5.91 -7.06 1.72
CA GLU A 126 7.09 -7.49 2.50
C GLU A 126 6.87 -8.84 3.18
N LYS A 127 5.69 -9.07 3.75
CA LYS A 127 5.31 -10.39 4.32
C LYS A 127 5.35 -11.47 3.25
N LEU A 128 4.69 -11.21 2.12
CA LEU A 128 4.68 -12.14 0.99
C LEU A 128 6.11 -12.41 0.48
N SER A 129 6.97 -11.41 0.42
CA SER A 129 8.36 -11.60 0.00
C SER A 129 9.21 -12.45 0.97
N LYS A 130 8.86 -12.42 2.28
CA LYS A 130 9.51 -13.28 3.30
C LYS A 130 9.02 -14.72 3.26
N VAL A 131 7.77 -14.93 2.83
CA VAL A 131 7.14 -16.25 2.63
C VAL A 131 7.45 -16.81 1.23
N ALA A 132 7.93 -15.94 0.30
CA ALA A 132 8.39 -16.37 -1.01
C ALA A 132 9.39 -17.52 -0.83
N SER A 133 9.01 -18.64 -1.39
CA SER A 133 9.76 -19.88 -1.43
C SER A 133 11.25 -19.65 -1.70
N THR A 134 12.07 -20.62 -1.39
CA THR A 134 13.53 -20.70 -1.56
C THR A 134 14.06 -20.17 -2.91
N ASP A 135 13.19 -19.95 -3.89
CA ASP A 135 13.51 -19.50 -5.25
C ASP A 135 13.53 -17.97 -5.42
N GLY A 136 13.16 -17.18 -4.39
CA GLY A 136 13.08 -15.70 -4.49
C GLY A 136 11.92 -15.20 -5.36
N ILE A 137 10.92 -16.05 -5.64
CA ILE A 137 9.78 -15.75 -6.50
C ILE A 137 8.51 -15.65 -5.68
N LEU A 138 7.84 -14.50 -5.74
CA LEU A 138 6.52 -14.26 -5.16
C LEU A 138 5.43 -14.42 -6.21
N ARG A 139 4.33 -15.08 -5.87
CA ARG A 139 3.16 -15.24 -6.74
C ARG A 139 1.90 -14.77 -6.06
N GLY A 140 0.99 -14.16 -6.83
CA GLY A 140 -0.28 -13.65 -6.34
C GLY A 140 -1.30 -13.44 -7.46
N SER A 141 -2.48 -12.95 -7.09
CA SER A 141 -3.58 -12.67 -8.01
C SER A 141 -3.87 -11.16 -8.07
N LEU A 142 -4.10 -10.63 -9.27
CA LEU A 142 -4.50 -9.24 -9.49
C LEU A 142 -5.89 -8.92 -8.93
N ALA A 143 -6.72 -9.92 -8.66
CA ALA A 143 -7.97 -9.76 -7.94
C ALA A 143 -7.78 -9.41 -6.44
N GLN A 144 -6.62 -9.73 -5.88
CA GLN A 144 -6.26 -9.42 -4.48
C GLN A 144 -5.48 -8.11 -4.34
N MET A 145 -4.60 -7.84 -5.31
CA MET A 145 -3.77 -6.63 -5.37
C MET A 145 -3.72 -6.18 -6.82
N ASN A 146 -4.39 -5.08 -7.14
CA ASN A 146 -4.43 -4.56 -8.50
C ASN A 146 -3.05 -4.08 -8.97
N VAL A 147 -2.90 -3.85 -10.27
CA VAL A 147 -1.61 -3.47 -10.87
C VAL A 147 -1.05 -2.17 -10.30
N ILE A 148 -1.93 -1.19 -10.03
CA ILE A 148 -1.53 0.12 -9.49
C ILE A 148 -0.94 -0.03 -8.09
N ASP A 149 -1.66 -0.73 -7.19
CA ASP A 149 -1.22 -1.00 -5.83
C ASP A 149 0.10 -1.79 -5.82
N LEU A 150 0.25 -2.76 -6.73
CA LEU A 150 1.44 -3.57 -6.86
C LEU A 150 2.66 -2.73 -7.28
N VAL A 151 2.51 -1.91 -8.32
CA VAL A 151 3.58 -1.02 -8.81
C VAL A 151 3.95 0.03 -7.76
N GLN A 152 2.97 0.63 -7.08
CA GLN A 152 3.22 1.56 -5.97
C GLN A 152 3.98 0.91 -4.81
N SER A 153 3.61 -0.32 -4.44
CA SER A 153 4.27 -1.05 -3.37
C SER A 153 5.73 -1.37 -3.70
N LEU A 154 6.02 -1.73 -4.96
CA LEU A 154 7.38 -1.95 -5.45
C LEU A 154 8.20 -0.66 -5.46
N GLU A 155 7.61 0.45 -5.89
CA GLU A 155 8.24 1.77 -5.87
C GLU A 155 8.60 2.20 -4.44
N MET A 156 7.61 2.21 -3.53
CA MET A 156 7.80 2.61 -2.14
C MET A 156 8.79 1.72 -1.40
N GLY A 157 8.73 0.41 -1.64
CA GLY A 157 9.67 -0.57 -1.10
C GLY A 157 11.07 -0.50 -1.73
N ARG A 158 11.30 0.37 -2.73
CA ARG A 158 12.55 0.47 -3.50
C ARG A 158 13.07 -0.88 -3.95
N LYS A 159 12.15 -1.75 -4.40
CA LYS A 159 12.52 -3.11 -4.81
C LYS A 159 13.13 -3.14 -6.19
N SER A 160 14.12 -4.02 -6.38
CA SER A 160 14.62 -4.39 -7.69
C SER A 160 14.13 -5.80 -7.99
N CYS A 161 13.39 -5.97 -9.09
CA CYS A 161 12.74 -7.24 -9.41
C CYS A 161 12.20 -7.23 -10.85
N LEU A 162 11.89 -8.41 -11.35
CA LEU A 162 11.09 -8.61 -12.55
C LEU A 162 9.64 -8.95 -12.13
N LEU A 163 8.71 -8.07 -12.44
CA LEU A 163 7.28 -8.31 -12.30
C LEU A 163 6.74 -8.88 -13.61
N THR A 164 6.24 -10.11 -13.55
CA THR A 164 5.53 -10.75 -14.67
C THR A 164 4.05 -10.82 -14.32
N MET A 165 3.18 -10.34 -15.19
CA MET A 165 1.73 -10.41 -15.06
C MET A 165 1.15 -11.19 -16.23
N THR A 166 0.14 -12.03 -15.96
CA THR A 166 -0.53 -12.86 -16.96
C THR A 166 -2.04 -12.76 -16.81
N LYS A 167 -2.75 -12.62 -17.93
CA LYS A 167 -4.21 -12.64 -18.01
C LYS A 167 -4.65 -13.63 -19.10
N GLY A 168 -5.45 -14.63 -18.70
CA GLY A 168 -5.78 -15.73 -19.60
C GLY A 168 -4.55 -16.50 -20.10
N SER A 169 -4.66 -17.06 -21.31
CA SER A 169 -3.59 -17.92 -21.88
C SER A 169 -2.55 -17.17 -22.71
N ASN A 170 -2.88 -15.96 -23.18
CA ASN A 170 -2.10 -15.29 -24.23
C ASN A 170 -1.60 -13.88 -23.87
N GLU A 171 -2.07 -13.31 -22.77
CA GLU A 171 -1.66 -11.98 -22.38
C GLU A 171 -0.62 -12.06 -21.26
N LYS A 172 0.57 -11.57 -21.57
CA LYS A 172 1.71 -11.50 -20.65
C LYS A 172 2.33 -10.11 -20.71
N CYS A 173 2.57 -9.50 -19.56
CA CYS A 173 3.35 -8.30 -19.42
C CYS A 173 4.50 -8.52 -18.45
N GLU A 174 5.64 -7.96 -18.74
CA GLU A 174 6.82 -7.94 -17.89
C GLU A 174 7.24 -6.51 -17.63
N ILE A 175 7.50 -6.17 -16.35
CA ILE A 175 8.03 -4.87 -15.94
C ILE A 175 9.25 -5.11 -15.05
N TYR A 176 10.37 -4.55 -15.43
CA TYR A 176 11.61 -4.63 -14.66
C TYR A 176 11.82 -3.36 -13.84
N PHE A 177 12.02 -3.54 -12.54
CA PHE A 177 12.24 -2.48 -11.57
C PHE A 177 13.68 -2.48 -11.08
N VAL A 178 14.25 -1.28 -10.93
CA VAL A 178 15.52 -1.03 -10.25
C VAL A 178 15.28 0.01 -9.15
N GLN A 179 15.47 -0.37 -7.91
CA GLN A 179 15.24 0.50 -6.74
C GLN A 179 13.85 1.18 -6.77
N GLY A 180 12.83 0.42 -7.14
CA GLY A 180 11.46 0.91 -7.24
C GLY A 180 11.12 1.67 -8.52
N GLN A 181 12.11 1.93 -9.39
CA GLN A 181 11.88 2.59 -10.66
C GLN A 181 11.69 1.57 -11.77
N ALA A 182 10.55 1.65 -12.47
CA ALA A 182 10.33 0.87 -13.67
C ALA A 182 11.32 1.33 -14.75
N LYS A 183 12.15 0.42 -15.24
CA LYS A 183 13.19 0.70 -16.23
C LYS A 183 12.88 0.10 -17.59
N HIS A 184 12.16 -0.99 -17.60
CA HIS A 184 11.75 -1.67 -18.82
C HIS A 184 10.36 -2.25 -18.63
N ALA A 185 9.53 -2.18 -19.67
CA ALA A 185 8.27 -2.88 -19.73
C ALA A 185 8.05 -3.47 -21.13
N ALA A 186 7.41 -4.63 -21.17
CA ALA A 186 7.07 -5.32 -22.41
C ALA A 186 5.69 -6.00 -22.31
N TYR A 187 4.83 -5.76 -23.30
CA TYR A 187 3.54 -6.40 -23.49
C TYR A 187 3.39 -6.82 -24.95
N GLY A 188 3.67 -8.07 -25.24
CA GLY A 188 3.77 -8.54 -26.63
C GLY A 188 4.81 -7.74 -27.42
N PRO A 189 4.42 -7.10 -28.54
CA PRO A 189 5.34 -6.26 -29.32
C PRO A 189 5.51 -4.83 -28.76
N ILE A 190 4.70 -4.43 -27.78
CA ILE A 190 4.70 -3.09 -27.19
C ILE A 190 5.71 -3.04 -26.07
N THR A 191 6.54 -1.99 -26.02
CA THR A 191 7.56 -1.79 -24.98
C THR A 191 7.46 -0.40 -24.36
N GLY A 192 8.08 -0.23 -23.17
CA GLY A 192 8.18 1.06 -22.49
C GLY A 192 6.87 1.50 -21.84
N ASP A 193 6.63 2.81 -21.81
CA ASP A 193 5.53 3.44 -21.09
C ASP A 193 4.16 2.90 -21.56
N GLU A 194 3.98 2.69 -22.88
CA GLU A 194 2.74 2.15 -23.43
C GLU A 194 2.43 0.74 -22.93
N ALA A 195 3.44 -0.10 -22.75
CA ALA A 195 3.25 -1.44 -22.20
C ALA A 195 2.69 -1.38 -20.77
N VAL A 196 3.16 -0.44 -19.96
CA VAL A 196 2.63 -0.20 -18.60
C VAL A 196 1.18 0.28 -18.67
N PHE A 197 0.87 1.26 -19.52
CA PHE A 197 -0.50 1.81 -19.64
C PHE A 197 -1.53 0.75 -20.05
N LYS A 198 -1.14 -0.21 -20.88
CA LYS A 198 -2.03 -1.33 -21.29
C LYS A 198 -2.47 -2.21 -20.11
N VAL A 199 -1.58 -2.46 -19.16
CA VAL A 199 -1.85 -3.39 -18.06
C VAL A 199 -2.43 -2.73 -16.81
N LEU A 200 -2.36 -1.41 -16.67
CA LEU A 200 -2.99 -0.70 -15.56
C LEU A 200 -4.52 -0.93 -15.47
N ARG A 201 -5.15 -1.35 -16.58
CA ARG A 201 -6.57 -1.70 -16.67
C ARG A 201 -6.91 -3.10 -16.16
N TRP A 202 -5.90 -3.92 -15.88
CA TRP A 202 -6.14 -5.31 -15.49
C TRP A 202 -6.64 -5.38 -14.04
N THR A 203 -7.82 -5.92 -13.87
CA THR A 203 -8.44 -6.18 -12.57
C THR A 203 -8.41 -7.66 -12.20
N GLU A 204 -8.03 -8.52 -13.15
CA GLU A 204 -7.96 -9.97 -12.99
C GLU A 204 -6.70 -10.52 -13.66
N GLY A 205 -6.26 -11.69 -13.22
CA GLY A 205 -5.05 -12.35 -13.68
C GLY A 205 -4.15 -12.70 -12.52
N ASN A 206 -2.95 -13.17 -12.84
CA ASN A 206 -1.94 -13.55 -11.86
C ASN A 206 -0.69 -12.70 -12.05
N PHE A 207 0.04 -12.52 -10.98
CA PHE A 207 1.36 -11.92 -11.03
C PHE A 207 2.42 -12.80 -10.39
N GLN A 208 3.64 -12.60 -10.83
CA GLN A 208 4.86 -13.19 -10.29
C GLN A 208 5.92 -12.11 -10.17
N ILE A 209 6.56 -12.00 -9.00
CA ILE A 209 7.69 -11.10 -8.75
C ILE A 209 8.92 -11.97 -8.53
N ASP A 210 9.90 -11.83 -9.42
CA ASP A 210 11.21 -12.47 -9.27
C ASP A 210 12.22 -11.42 -8.78
N PHE A 211 12.64 -11.52 -7.51
CA PHE A 211 13.62 -10.60 -6.91
C PHE A 211 15.05 -10.85 -7.40
N ASN A 212 15.29 -11.94 -8.11
CA ASN A 212 16.57 -12.25 -8.75
C ASN A 212 16.57 -11.89 -10.25
N GLY A 213 15.39 -11.59 -10.81
CA GLY A 213 15.22 -11.22 -12.20
C GLY A 213 16.02 -9.97 -12.55
N LYS A 214 16.72 -9.99 -13.67
CA LYS A 214 17.53 -8.87 -14.17
C LYS A 214 17.18 -8.58 -15.62
N SER A 215 17.21 -7.31 -15.99
CA SER A 215 17.15 -6.85 -17.36
C SER A 215 18.21 -5.78 -17.58
N THR A 216 18.79 -5.73 -18.74
CA THR A 216 19.71 -4.67 -19.17
C THR A 216 19.01 -3.63 -20.06
N GLN A 217 17.72 -3.85 -20.36
CA GLN A 217 16.95 -2.96 -21.23
C GLN A 217 16.37 -1.79 -20.41
N GLU A 218 16.43 -0.62 -20.98
CA GLU A 218 15.75 0.59 -20.47
C GLU A 218 14.86 1.12 -21.60
N THR A 219 13.54 1.00 -21.44
CA THR A 219 12.56 1.40 -22.46
C THR A 219 11.53 2.38 -21.93
N THR A 220 11.40 2.52 -20.60
CA THR A 220 10.51 3.51 -19.99
C THR A 220 11.17 4.89 -20.00
N THR A 221 10.39 5.91 -20.31
CA THR A 221 10.84 7.31 -20.34
C THR A 221 10.40 8.06 -19.08
N LEU A 222 9.25 7.69 -18.51
CA LEU A 222 8.74 8.26 -17.27
C LEU A 222 9.27 7.48 -16.05
N ASN A 223 9.41 8.16 -14.91
CA ASN A 223 9.61 7.47 -13.64
C ASN A 223 8.33 6.74 -13.23
N THR A 224 8.42 5.83 -12.28
CA THR A 224 7.27 4.99 -11.86
C THR A 224 6.04 5.80 -11.47
N GLN A 225 6.23 6.90 -10.75
CA GLN A 225 5.12 7.78 -10.35
C GLN A 225 4.49 8.48 -11.56
N GLY A 226 5.29 8.94 -12.51
CA GLY A 226 4.82 9.53 -13.76
C GLY A 226 4.04 8.52 -14.62
N LEU A 227 4.50 7.26 -14.69
CA LEU A 227 3.78 6.18 -15.37
C LEU A 227 2.41 5.94 -14.75
N LEU A 228 2.31 5.93 -13.43
CA LEU A 228 1.04 5.74 -12.73
C LEU A 228 0.10 6.93 -12.93
N MET A 229 0.60 8.17 -12.80
CA MET A 229 -0.21 9.37 -12.98
C MET A 229 -0.77 9.48 -14.41
N GLU A 230 0.09 9.29 -15.41
CA GLU A 230 -0.32 9.36 -16.82
C GLU A 230 -1.24 8.19 -17.18
N GLY A 231 -0.94 6.99 -16.69
CA GLY A 231 -1.81 5.84 -16.90
C GLY A 231 -3.21 6.02 -16.29
N LEU A 232 -3.33 6.60 -15.10
CA LEU A 232 -4.62 6.92 -14.48
C LEU A 232 -5.37 7.98 -15.27
N ARG A 233 -4.69 9.03 -15.76
CA ARG A 233 -5.28 10.06 -16.62
C ARG A 233 -5.90 9.43 -17.89
N LEU A 234 -5.16 8.54 -18.55
CA LEU A 234 -5.63 7.82 -19.74
C LEU A 234 -6.81 6.89 -19.44
N LEU A 235 -6.84 6.30 -18.23
CA LEU A 235 -7.97 5.50 -17.78
C LEU A 235 -9.24 6.33 -17.62
N ASP A 236 -9.12 7.50 -16.97
CA ASP A 236 -10.23 8.43 -16.75
C ASP A 236 -10.77 8.99 -18.08
N GLU A 237 -9.89 9.31 -19.03
CA GLU A 237 -10.31 9.76 -20.37
C GLU A 237 -11.08 8.66 -21.11
N ALA A 238 -10.55 7.44 -21.14
CA ALA A 238 -11.22 6.33 -21.80
C ALA A 238 -12.59 5.99 -21.18
N GLN A 239 -12.78 6.20 -19.87
CA GLN A 239 -14.07 6.03 -19.21
C GLN A 239 -15.08 7.13 -19.59
N ARG A 240 -14.62 8.38 -19.74
CA ARG A 240 -15.45 9.49 -20.17
C ARG A 240 -15.91 9.33 -21.61
N ASP A 241 -15.01 8.92 -22.51
CA ASP A 241 -15.32 8.69 -23.92
C ASP A 241 -16.35 7.56 -24.06
N ALA A 242 -16.18 6.47 -23.34
CA ALA A 242 -17.14 5.36 -23.33
C ALA A 242 -18.51 5.74 -22.75
N ALA A 243 -18.57 6.67 -21.78
CA ALA A 243 -19.81 7.19 -21.24
C ALA A 243 -20.51 8.13 -22.23
N ALA A 244 -19.76 8.94 -22.97
CA ALA A 244 -20.29 9.84 -24.00
C ALA A 244 -20.88 9.06 -25.21
N GLU A 245 -20.21 7.98 -25.65
CA GLU A 245 -20.72 7.11 -26.72
C GLU A 245 -21.99 6.33 -26.31
N GLY A 246 -22.15 6.06 -25.00
CA GLY A 246 -23.34 5.40 -24.46
C GLY A 246 -24.60 6.30 -24.38
N GLU A 247 -24.45 7.62 -24.31
CA GLU A 247 -25.58 8.59 -24.30
C GLU A 247 -26.12 8.89 -25.70
N ASP A 248 -25.29 8.80 -26.73
CA ASP A 248 -25.73 9.07 -28.13
C ASP A 248 -26.60 7.94 -28.72
N VAL A 249 -26.65 6.76 -28.11
CA VAL A 249 -27.48 5.62 -28.62
C VAL A 249 -28.91 5.65 -28.13
N LEU A 250 -29.33 6.56 -27.24
CA LEU A 250 -30.67 6.63 -26.65
C LEU A 250 -31.56 7.71 -27.24
N LEU A 251 -31.17 8.41 -28.30
CA LEU A 251 -31.95 9.51 -28.88
C LEU A 251 -32.60 9.21 -30.26
N ASP A 252 -32.56 7.97 -30.77
CA ASP A 252 -33.20 7.56 -32.01
C ASP A 252 -34.20 6.40 -31.79
N THR A 253 -35.32 6.70 -31.08
CA THR A 253 -36.58 5.94 -31.17
C THR A 253 -37.77 6.81 -30.84
#